data_7c6bad9b21882f25bfbb8586238c929d
#
_entry.id   7c6bad9b21882f25bfbb8586238c929d
#
_cell.length_a   1.000
_cell.length_b   1.000
_cell.length_c   1.000
_cell.angle_alpha   90.00
_cell.angle_beta   90.00
_cell.angle_gamma   90.00
#
_symmetry.space_group_name_H-M   'P 1'
#
loop_
_entity.id
_entity.type
_entity.pdbx_description
1 polymer ?
#
loop_
_entity_poly.entity_id
_entity_poly.type
_entity_poly.pdbx_seq_one_letter_code
_entity_poly.pdbx_strand_id
1 'polypeptide(L)'
;MAVLDLMFCSNYYFLFHSGGGLIVYSEANPSYSNNGVETKTRKRKVVLLGTGWAGASFLKTLNNSSYEVQVISPRNYFAFTPLLPSVTCGTVEARSVVEPIRNIARKQNVEMSFLEAECFKIDPGSKKVYCRSKQGVNSKGKKEFDVDYDYLVIATGAQSNTFNIPGVEENCHFLKEVEDAQRIRSTVIDSFEKASLPGLNEQERKRMLHFVVVGGGPTGVEFASELHDFVNEDLVKLYPKAKNLVQITLLEAADHILTMFDKRITEFAEEKFTRDGIDVKLGSMVVKVNDKEISAKTKAGEVSTIPYGMIVWSTGIGTRPVIKDFMKQIGQVSSQRRALATDEWLRVEGCDNIYALGDCATINQRKVMVAAQQGTYLAKCFDRMEVCEKNPEGPIRIRGEGRHRFRPFRYRHLGQFAPLGGEQTAAQLPGDWVSIGHSSQWLWYSVYASKQVSWRTRVLVVSDWMRRFIFGRDSSRI
;
A
#
# COMPACT_ATOMS: atom_id res chain seq x y z
N MET A 1 -9.90 16.63 26.53
CA MET A 1 -10.90 17.15 25.58
C MET A 1 -10.33 17.42 24.17
N ALA A 2 -9.03 17.24 23.93
CA ALA A 2 -8.37 17.45 22.64
C ALA A 2 -8.17 16.16 21.79
N VAL A 3 -8.56 15.00 22.28
CA VAL A 3 -8.36 13.70 21.60
C VAL A 3 -9.57 13.31 20.73
N LEU A 4 -10.73 13.93 20.91
CA LEU A 4 -11.95 13.64 20.15
C LEU A 4 -12.01 14.33 18.77
N ASP A 5 -11.27 15.42 18.54
CA ASP A 5 -11.28 16.13 17.26
C ASP A 5 -10.48 15.44 16.12
N LEU A 6 -9.73 14.39 16.42
CA LEU A 6 -9.00 13.59 15.42
C LEU A 6 -9.85 12.50 14.73
N MET A 7 -11.06 12.27 15.19
CA MET A 7 -11.96 11.23 14.65
C MET A 7 -12.90 11.71 13.53
N PHE A 8 -13.06 13.00 13.29
CA PHE A 8 -14.04 13.52 12.35
C PHE A 8 -13.44 14.43 11.28
N CYS A 9 -12.81 13.84 10.28
CA CYS A 9 -12.64 14.44 8.96
C CYS A 9 -13.36 13.58 7.91
N SER A 10 -14.65 13.39 8.10
CA SER A 10 -15.60 13.02 7.07
C SER A 10 -16.75 14.00 7.19
N ASN A 11 -16.99 14.77 6.13
CA ASN A 11 -18.04 15.79 6.06
C ASN A 11 -19.43 15.22 6.36
N TYR A 12 -19.86 15.30 7.61
CA TYR A 12 -21.26 15.30 8.01
C TYR A 12 -21.40 16.23 9.19
N TYR A 13 -21.89 17.46 8.92
CA TYR A 13 -22.45 18.34 9.93
C TYR A 13 -23.83 17.81 10.32
N PHE A 14 -23.99 17.21 11.48
CA PHE A 14 -25.28 17.09 12.13
C PHE A 14 -25.49 18.30 13.03
N LEU A 15 -26.27 19.26 12.53
CA LEU A 15 -26.85 20.33 13.35
C LEU A 15 -28.17 19.81 13.92
N PHE A 16 -28.19 19.51 15.21
CA PHE A 16 -29.43 19.43 15.97
C PHE A 16 -29.89 20.87 16.24
N HIS A 17 -30.93 21.32 15.56
CA HIS A 17 -31.76 22.46 16.01
C HIS A 17 -33.17 21.95 16.27
N SER A 18 -33.59 22.16 17.48
CA SER A 18 -34.98 21.96 17.94
C SER A 18 -35.91 23.04 17.34
N GLY A 19 -36.96 22.58 16.70
CA GLY A 19 -38.22 23.29 16.60
C GLY A 19 -38.39 24.31 15.49
N GLY A 20 -39.35 24.07 14.58
CA GLY A 20 -39.99 25.13 13.81
C GLY A 20 -40.01 24.96 12.31
N GLY A 21 -41.18 24.60 11.76
CA GLY A 21 -41.72 25.07 10.50
C GLY A 21 -40.98 24.76 9.20
N LEU A 22 -41.42 23.75 8.48
CA LEU A 22 -41.14 23.54 7.05
C LEU A 22 -41.86 24.61 6.22
N ILE A 23 -41.14 25.60 5.69
CA ILE A 23 -41.66 26.45 4.61
C ILE A 23 -41.08 25.91 3.30
N VAL A 24 -41.97 25.31 2.50
CA VAL A 24 -41.63 24.89 1.13
C VAL A 24 -41.82 26.09 0.23
N TYR A 25 -40.75 26.69 -0.25
CA TYR A 25 -40.80 27.60 -1.37
C TYR A 25 -40.69 26.82 -2.67
N SER A 26 -41.77 26.74 -3.42
CA SER A 26 -41.74 26.32 -4.82
C SER A 26 -41.55 27.57 -5.68
N GLU A 27 -40.32 27.83 -6.11
CA GLU A 27 -40.08 28.77 -7.20
C GLU A 27 -40.29 28.05 -8.53
N ALA A 28 -41.35 28.46 -9.25
CA ALA A 28 -41.53 28.09 -10.64
C ALA A 28 -40.47 28.80 -11.49
N ASN A 29 -39.51 28.07 -12.01
CA ASN A 29 -38.63 28.59 -13.03
C ASN A 29 -39.33 28.71 -14.38
N PRO A 30 -39.30 29.87 -15.05
CA PRO A 30 -39.81 29.98 -16.40
C PRO A 30 -38.91 29.20 -17.35
N SER A 31 -39.51 28.29 -18.10
CA SER A 31 -38.88 27.55 -19.16
C SER A 31 -38.44 28.49 -20.29
N TYR A 32 -37.16 28.84 -20.31
CA TYR A 32 -36.51 29.34 -21.51
C TYR A 32 -36.08 28.16 -22.39
N SER A 33 -36.82 27.92 -23.45
CA SER A 33 -36.40 27.04 -24.53
C SER A 33 -35.26 27.72 -25.30
N ASN A 34 -34.05 27.48 -24.93
CA ASN A 34 -32.87 27.81 -25.74
C ASN A 34 -32.58 26.64 -26.66
N ASN A 35 -32.98 26.70 -27.92
CA ASN A 35 -32.52 25.88 -29.03
C ASN A 35 -31.05 26.25 -29.33
N GLY A 36 -30.14 26.05 -28.40
CA GLY A 36 -28.71 26.06 -28.63
C GLY A 36 -28.29 24.64 -28.96
N VAL A 37 -27.75 24.46 -30.15
CA VAL A 37 -27.00 23.24 -30.53
C VAL A 37 -25.92 23.10 -29.50
N GLU A 38 -26.11 22.23 -28.50
CA GLU A 38 -25.06 21.80 -27.62
C GLU A 38 -24.00 21.08 -28.48
N THR A 39 -22.96 21.80 -28.89
CA THR A 39 -21.73 21.21 -29.31
C THR A 39 -21.23 20.41 -28.10
N LYS A 40 -21.45 19.10 -28.10
CA LYS A 40 -20.86 18.17 -27.11
C LYS A 40 -19.35 18.34 -27.19
N THR A 41 -18.79 19.23 -26.37
CA THR A 41 -17.36 19.37 -26.22
C THR A 41 -16.83 18.02 -25.78
N ARG A 42 -15.90 17.44 -26.57
CA ARG A 42 -15.25 16.15 -26.28
C ARG A 42 -14.69 16.19 -24.87
N LYS A 43 -15.13 15.27 -24.00
CA LYS A 43 -14.55 15.10 -22.66
C LYS A 43 -13.06 14.79 -22.79
N ARG A 44 -12.26 15.39 -21.91
CA ARG A 44 -10.81 15.10 -21.88
C ARG A 44 -10.56 13.74 -21.27
N LYS A 45 -9.70 12.96 -21.90
CA LYS A 45 -9.38 11.61 -21.48
C LYS A 45 -8.24 11.60 -20.47
N VAL A 46 -8.53 11.13 -19.26
CA VAL A 46 -7.56 10.93 -18.18
C VAL A 46 -7.23 9.44 -18.09
N VAL A 47 -5.99 9.08 -18.37
CA VAL A 47 -5.51 7.72 -18.15
C VAL A 47 -4.84 7.63 -16.79
N LEU A 48 -5.33 6.74 -15.91
CA LEU A 48 -4.77 6.45 -14.59
C LEU A 48 -4.09 5.08 -14.61
N LEU A 49 -2.78 5.05 -14.36
CA LEU A 49 -1.99 3.83 -14.25
C LEU A 49 -1.84 3.42 -12.79
N GLY A 50 -2.49 2.33 -12.41
CA GLY A 50 -2.39 1.73 -11.07
C GLY A 50 -3.53 2.11 -10.13
N THR A 51 -3.92 1.13 -9.31
CA THR A 51 -5.05 1.17 -8.36
C THR A 51 -4.62 0.97 -6.91
N GLY A 52 -3.36 1.31 -6.60
CA GLY A 52 -2.85 1.38 -5.23
C GLY A 52 -3.38 2.60 -4.47
N TRP A 53 -2.74 2.95 -3.36
CA TRP A 53 -3.17 4.04 -2.47
C TRP A 53 -3.39 5.38 -3.17
N ALA A 54 -2.46 5.77 -4.06
CA ALA A 54 -2.59 7.04 -4.78
C ALA A 54 -3.73 7.00 -5.80
N GLY A 55 -3.78 5.96 -6.64
CA GLY A 55 -4.81 5.82 -7.66
C GLY A 55 -6.22 5.66 -7.09
N ALA A 56 -6.39 4.82 -6.07
CA ALA A 56 -7.68 4.63 -5.39
C ALA A 56 -8.16 5.90 -4.70
N SER A 57 -7.24 6.67 -4.06
CA SER A 57 -7.58 7.95 -3.44
C SER A 57 -7.93 9.02 -4.47
N PHE A 58 -7.25 9.04 -5.61
CA PHE A 58 -7.60 9.89 -6.74
C PHE A 58 -9.02 9.60 -7.24
N LEU A 59 -9.34 8.33 -7.54
CA LEU A 59 -10.67 7.92 -8.00
C LEU A 59 -11.76 8.19 -6.97
N LYS A 60 -11.49 7.96 -5.69
CA LYS A 60 -12.44 8.19 -4.60
C LYS A 60 -12.78 9.66 -4.40
N THR A 61 -11.87 10.56 -4.77
CA THR A 61 -12.01 12.00 -4.50
C THR A 61 -12.47 12.78 -5.73
N LEU A 62 -12.10 12.33 -6.93
CA LEU A 62 -12.46 12.98 -8.18
C LEU A 62 -14.01 13.00 -8.32
N ASN A 63 -14.59 14.18 -8.47
CA ASN A 63 -16.04 14.37 -8.54
C ASN A 63 -16.41 15.20 -9.77
N ASN A 64 -15.99 14.70 -10.96
CA ASN A 64 -16.10 15.50 -12.16
C ASN A 64 -16.59 14.73 -13.37
N SER A 65 -17.67 15.23 -13.99
CA SER A 65 -18.26 14.68 -15.21
C SER A 65 -17.57 15.14 -16.50
N SER A 66 -16.61 16.07 -16.42
CA SER A 66 -15.92 16.63 -17.60
C SER A 66 -14.77 15.77 -18.11
N TYR A 67 -14.37 14.77 -17.35
CA TYR A 67 -13.34 13.84 -17.73
C TYR A 67 -13.93 12.46 -18.05
N GLU A 68 -13.37 11.81 -19.07
CA GLU A 68 -13.47 10.38 -19.29
C GLU A 68 -12.25 9.73 -18.63
N VAL A 69 -12.46 8.96 -17.56
CA VAL A 69 -11.36 8.34 -16.81
C VAL A 69 -11.18 6.89 -17.24
N GLN A 70 -10.01 6.57 -17.80
CA GLN A 70 -9.62 5.22 -18.13
C GLN A 70 -8.57 4.70 -17.16
N VAL A 71 -8.94 3.70 -16.36
CA VAL A 71 -8.05 3.11 -15.35
C VAL A 71 -7.42 1.85 -15.92
N ILE A 72 -6.09 1.76 -15.82
CA ILE A 72 -5.31 0.61 -16.27
C ILE A 72 -4.52 0.07 -15.07
N SER A 73 -4.78 -1.17 -14.70
CA SER A 73 -4.08 -1.83 -13.60
C SER A 73 -4.08 -3.34 -13.79
N PRO A 74 -2.99 -4.04 -13.42
CA PRO A 74 -2.93 -5.50 -13.48
C PRO A 74 -3.83 -6.20 -12.45
N ARG A 75 -4.47 -5.43 -11.55
CA ARG A 75 -5.41 -5.93 -10.52
C ARG A 75 -6.68 -5.07 -10.51
N ASN A 76 -7.81 -5.74 -10.39
CA ASN A 76 -9.13 -5.11 -10.40
C ASN A 76 -9.59 -4.63 -9.01
N TYR A 77 -8.71 -4.65 -8.01
CA TYR A 77 -9.00 -4.28 -6.63
C TYR A 77 -7.94 -3.32 -6.05
N PHE A 78 -8.34 -2.60 -5.04
CA PHE A 78 -7.47 -1.91 -4.08
C PHE A 78 -7.24 -2.83 -2.89
N ALA A 79 -6.00 -2.94 -2.40
CA ALA A 79 -5.66 -3.64 -1.16
C ALA A 79 -5.23 -2.66 -0.07
N PHE A 80 -5.74 -2.86 1.15
CA PHE A 80 -5.29 -2.15 2.35
C PHE A 80 -3.99 -2.79 2.86
N THR A 81 -2.88 -2.44 2.23
CA THR A 81 -1.56 -3.07 2.41
C THR A 81 -1.02 -3.07 3.84
N PRO A 82 -1.37 -2.11 4.75
CA PRO A 82 -0.90 -2.17 6.12
C PRO A 82 -1.39 -3.39 6.93
N LEU A 83 -2.40 -4.11 6.46
CA LEU A 83 -2.87 -5.36 7.07
C LEU A 83 -2.34 -6.62 6.38
N LEU A 84 -1.42 -6.52 5.42
CA LEU A 84 -0.83 -7.71 4.78
C LEU A 84 -0.07 -8.60 5.77
N PRO A 85 0.71 -8.09 6.75
CA PRO A 85 1.28 -8.94 7.78
C PRO A 85 0.22 -9.77 8.53
N SER A 86 -0.91 -9.17 8.90
CA SER A 86 -2.02 -9.88 9.55
C SER A 86 -2.70 -10.92 8.63
N VAL A 87 -2.70 -10.69 7.31
CA VAL A 87 -3.19 -11.67 6.32
C VAL A 87 -2.28 -12.89 6.22
N THR A 88 -0.96 -12.73 6.36
CA THR A 88 -0.01 -13.85 6.31
C THR A 88 -0.21 -14.89 7.40
N CYS A 89 -0.83 -14.48 8.51
CA CYS A 89 -1.03 -15.35 9.69
C CYS A 89 -2.52 -15.64 9.96
N GLY A 90 -3.43 -15.19 9.08
CA GLY A 90 -4.86 -15.43 9.25
C GLY A 90 -5.54 -14.62 10.36
N THR A 91 -4.87 -13.61 10.91
CA THR A 91 -5.48 -12.62 11.82
C THR A 91 -6.59 -11.84 11.11
N VAL A 92 -6.39 -11.57 9.80
CA VAL A 92 -7.38 -10.97 8.92
C VAL A 92 -7.39 -11.75 7.59
N GLU A 93 -8.58 -11.95 7.02
CA GLU A 93 -8.71 -12.65 5.76
C GLU A 93 -8.35 -11.76 4.55
N ALA A 94 -7.76 -12.37 3.52
CA ALA A 94 -7.36 -11.66 2.30
C ALA A 94 -8.52 -10.88 1.65
N ARG A 95 -9.74 -11.43 1.68
CA ARG A 95 -10.95 -10.80 1.12
C ARG A 95 -11.43 -9.59 1.91
N SER A 96 -11.05 -9.49 3.17
CA SER A 96 -11.45 -8.39 4.07
C SER A 96 -10.66 -7.12 3.83
N VAL A 97 -9.43 -7.24 3.31
CA VAL A 97 -8.54 -6.10 3.05
C VAL A 97 -8.59 -5.58 1.62
N VAL A 98 -9.44 -6.16 0.76
CA VAL A 98 -9.56 -5.76 -0.66
C VAL A 98 -10.92 -5.18 -0.99
N GLU A 99 -10.92 -4.16 -1.85
CA GLU A 99 -12.14 -3.55 -2.40
C GLU A 99 -12.04 -3.47 -3.92
N PRO A 100 -13.04 -3.98 -4.68
CA PRO A 100 -13.06 -3.85 -6.13
C PRO A 100 -13.03 -2.39 -6.57
N ILE A 101 -12.15 -2.07 -7.52
CA ILE A 101 -11.98 -0.69 -8.04
C ILE A 101 -13.28 -0.13 -8.61
N ARG A 102 -14.06 -0.97 -9.28
CA ARG A 102 -15.36 -0.57 -9.85
C ARG A 102 -16.34 -0.11 -8.77
N ASN A 103 -16.27 -0.68 -7.54
CA ASN A 103 -17.09 -0.23 -6.41
C ASN A 103 -16.64 1.12 -5.85
N ILE A 104 -15.34 1.39 -5.86
CA ILE A 104 -14.78 2.69 -5.43
C ILE A 104 -15.27 3.78 -6.38
N ALA A 105 -15.16 3.55 -7.69
CA ALA A 105 -15.52 4.53 -8.71
C ALA A 105 -17.05 4.73 -8.84
N ARG A 106 -17.86 3.65 -8.68
CA ARG A 106 -19.34 3.74 -8.82
C ARG A 106 -20.00 4.75 -7.89
N LYS A 107 -19.36 5.06 -6.77
CA LYS A 107 -19.85 6.04 -5.78
C LYS A 107 -19.65 7.49 -6.23
N GLN A 108 -18.90 7.70 -7.30
CA GLN A 108 -18.61 9.02 -7.86
C GLN A 108 -19.35 9.14 -9.21
N ASN A 109 -19.79 10.34 -9.54
CA ASN A 109 -20.45 10.63 -10.83
C ASN A 109 -19.42 10.74 -11.99
N VAL A 110 -18.39 9.90 -11.99
CA VAL A 110 -17.32 9.91 -12.98
C VAL A 110 -17.55 8.77 -13.96
N GLU A 111 -17.57 9.09 -15.25
CA GLU A 111 -17.55 8.09 -16.30
C GLU A 111 -16.19 7.40 -16.32
N MET A 112 -16.16 6.14 -15.85
CA MET A 112 -14.93 5.38 -15.69
C MET A 112 -14.98 4.07 -16.47
N SER A 113 -13.95 3.82 -17.27
CA SER A 113 -13.64 2.50 -17.83
C SER A 113 -12.44 1.89 -17.11
N PHE A 114 -12.48 0.58 -16.89
CA PHE A 114 -11.39 -0.17 -16.25
C PHE A 114 -10.87 -1.27 -17.17
N LEU A 115 -9.55 -1.27 -17.39
CA LEU A 115 -8.82 -2.28 -18.15
C LEU A 115 -7.86 -3.04 -17.24
N GLU A 116 -8.10 -4.36 -17.09
CA GLU A 116 -7.19 -5.24 -16.35
C GLU A 116 -6.00 -5.60 -17.24
N ALA A 117 -4.99 -4.73 -17.18
CA ALA A 117 -3.80 -4.82 -18.02
C ALA A 117 -2.58 -4.19 -17.32
N GLU A 118 -1.42 -4.60 -17.75
CA GLU A 118 -0.16 -4.03 -17.34
C GLU A 118 0.35 -3.03 -18.41
N CYS A 119 0.63 -1.80 -18.00
CA CYS A 119 1.33 -0.83 -18.84
C CYS A 119 2.82 -1.16 -18.84
N PHE A 120 3.39 -1.41 -20.00
CA PHE A 120 4.80 -1.74 -20.18
C PHE A 120 5.63 -0.66 -20.87
N LYS A 121 4.96 0.31 -21.53
CA LYS A 121 5.64 1.46 -22.17
C LYS A 121 4.76 2.70 -22.11
N ILE A 122 5.38 3.86 -21.86
CA ILE A 122 4.77 5.19 -21.92
C ILE A 122 5.47 5.97 -23.04
N ASP A 123 4.71 6.58 -23.93
CA ASP A 123 5.21 7.43 -25.00
C ASP A 123 4.65 8.84 -24.82
N PRO A 124 5.44 9.77 -24.28
CA PRO A 124 5.00 11.14 -24.07
C PRO A 124 4.84 11.93 -25.38
N GLY A 125 5.57 11.58 -26.43
CA GLY A 125 5.54 12.27 -27.72
C GLY A 125 4.23 12.03 -28.46
N SER A 126 3.78 10.79 -28.54
CA SER A 126 2.51 10.42 -29.17
C SER A 126 1.31 10.49 -28.21
N LYS A 127 1.52 10.79 -26.93
CA LYS A 127 0.52 10.75 -25.84
C LYS A 127 -0.20 9.41 -25.76
N LYS A 128 0.56 8.32 -25.79
CA LYS A 128 0.06 6.95 -25.72
C LYS A 128 0.70 6.15 -24.59
N VAL A 129 -0.06 5.22 -24.03
CA VAL A 129 0.46 4.15 -23.18
C VAL A 129 0.21 2.81 -23.86
N TYR A 130 1.20 1.92 -23.78
CA TYR A 130 1.13 0.58 -24.37
C TYR A 130 0.93 -0.43 -23.24
N CYS A 131 -0.07 -1.27 -23.41
CA CYS A 131 -0.56 -2.16 -22.38
C CYS A 131 -0.66 -3.59 -22.85
N ARG A 132 -0.52 -4.54 -21.91
CA ARG A 132 -0.67 -5.97 -22.16
C ARG A 132 -1.76 -6.53 -21.23
N SER A 133 -2.80 -7.14 -21.83
CA SER A 133 -3.85 -7.82 -21.06
C SER A 133 -3.33 -9.12 -20.45
N LYS A 134 -3.73 -9.39 -19.19
CA LYS A 134 -3.49 -10.68 -18.54
C LYS A 134 -4.54 -11.74 -18.91
N GLN A 135 -5.76 -11.35 -19.25
CA GLN A 135 -6.93 -12.23 -19.33
C GLN A 135 -7.35 -12.62 -20.74
N GLY A 136 -6.70 -12.15 -21.79
CA GLY A 136 -7.16 -12.53 -23.12
C GLY A 136 -6.55 -11.73 -24.26
N VAL A 137 -6.99 -12.06 -25.44
CA VAL A 137 -6.67 -11.33 -26.69
C VAL A 137 -7.81 -10.37 -27.03
N ASN A 138 -7.47 -9.22 -27.63
CA ASN A 138 -8.46 -8.29 -28.13
C ASN A 138 -9.15 -8.85 -29.39
N SER A 139 -10.12 -8.12 -29.95
CA SER A 139 -10.84 -8.48 -31.17
C SER A 139 -9.94 -8.74 -32.39
N LYS A 140 -8.68 -8.30 -32.35
CA LYS A 140 -7.64 -8.52 -33.37
C LYS A 140 -6.71 -9.70 -33.04
N GLY A 141 -7.02 -10.51 -32.02
CA GLY A 141 -6.18 -11.64 -31.60
C GLY A 141 -4.88 -11.23 -30.87
N LYS A 142 -4.72 -9.96 -30.48
CA LYS A 142 -3.52 -9.48 -29.81
C LYS A 142 -3.76 -9.28 -28.30
N LYS A 143 -2.76 -9.62 -27.48
CA LYS A 143 -2.76 -9.32 -26.03
C LYS A 143 -2.33 -7.86 -25.75
N GLU A 144 -1.72 -7.19 -26.70
CA GLU A 144 -1.19 -5.84 -26.59
C GLU A 144 -2.10 -4.84 -27.29
N PHE A 145 -2.25 -3.66 -26.70
CA PHE A 145 -3.03 -2.54 -27.22
C PHE A 145 -2.44 -1.22 -26.72
N ASP A 146 -2.77 -0.14 -27.37
CA ASP A 146 -2.41 1.21 -26.98
C ASP A 146 -3.66 2.01 -26.56
N VAL A 147 -3.43 3.01 -25.72
CA VAL A 147 -4.45 3.92 -25.20
C VAL A 147 -3.93 5.35 -25.28
N ASP A 148 -4.68 6.21 -25.97
CA ASP A 148 -4.40 7.64 -26.03
C ASP A 148 -4.84 8.35 -24.75
N TYR A 149 -4.17 9.45 -24.38
CA TYR A 149 -4.54 10.28 -23.24
C TYR A 149 -4.40 11.79 -23.54
N ASP A 150 -5.26 12.59 -22.92
CA ASP A 150 -5.06 14.03 -22.79
C ASP A 150 -4.26 14.34 -21.53
N TYR A 151 -4.53 13.60 -20.44
CA TYR A 151 -3.76 13.60 -19.19
C TYR A 151 -3.40 12.19 -18.75
N LEU A 152 -2.17 12.03 -18.27
CA LEU A 152 -1.67 10.76 -17.71
C LEU A 152 -1.36 10.92 -16.23
N VAL A 153 -1.93 10.04 -15.39
CA VAL A 153 -1.66 9.96 -13.95
C VAL A 153 -0.97 8.64 -13.65
N ILE A 154 0.31 8.71 -13.32
CA ILE A 154 1.15 7.54 -13.02
C ILE A 154 1.11 7.28 -11.52
N ALA A 155 0.45 6.19 -11.12
CA ALA A 155 0.29 5.74 -9.73
C ALA A 155 0.67 4.26 -9.57
N THR A 156 1.69 3.82 -10.33
CA THR A 156 2.10 2.42 -10.42
C THR A 156 2.80 1.89 -9.17
N GLY A 157 3.16 2.78 -8.23
CA GLY A 157 3.90 2.42 -7.03
C GLY A 157 5.31 1.90 -7.33
N ALA A 158 5.83 1.06 -6.45
CA ALA A 158 7.14 0.46 -6.55
C ALA A 158 7.06 -1.07 -6.48
N GLN A 159 8.14 -1.77 -6.75
CA GLN A 159 8.32 -3.21 -6.57
C GLN A 159 9.35 -3.50 -5.47
N SER A 160 9.43 -4.75 -5.04
CA SER A 160 10.52 -5.19 -4.14
C SER A 160 11.86 -5.07 -4.86
N ASN A 161 12.91 -4.78 -4.10
CA ASN A 161 14.27 -4.72 -4.61
C ASN A 161 15.10 -5.86 -4.00
N THR A 162 15.63 -6.71 -4.83
CA THR A 162 16.49 -7.84 -4.43
C THR A 162 17.95 -7.44 -4.27
N PHE A 163 18.29 -6.16 -4.57
CA PHE A 163 19.66 -5.65 -4.63
C PHE A 163 20.60 -6.47 -5.53
N ASN A 164 20.02 -7.25 -6.46
CA ASN A 164 20.69 -8.21 -7.33
C ASN A 164 21.48 -9.30 -6.53
N ILE A 165 21.04 -9.59 -5.30
CA ILE A 165 21.65 -10.65 -4.48
C ILE A 165 21.25 -12.00 -5.08
N PRO A 166 22.23 -12.87 -5.38
CA PRO A 166 21.94 -14.18 -5.98
C PRO A 166 21.00 -15.03 -5.12
N GLY A 167 19.98 -15.60 -5.76
CA GLY A 167 19.03 -16.52 -5.17
C GLY A 167 17.89 -15.91 -4.38
N VAL A 168 17.83 -14.56 -4.25
CA VAL A 168 16.72 -13.89 -3.53
C VAL A 168 15.42 -14.02 -4.30
N GLU A 169 15.45 -13.82 -5.61
CA GLU A 169 14.25 -13.86 -6.45
C GLU A 169 13.64 -15.26 -6.52
N GLU A 170 14.48 -16.27 -6.52
CA GLU A 170 14.10 -17.68 -6.66
C GLU A 170 13.64 -18.33 -5.34
N ASN A 171 14.22 -17.90 -4.20
CA ASN A 171 14.08 -18.63 -2.94
C ASN A 171 13.36 -17.85 -1.83
N CYS A 172 13.07 -16.55 -2.02
CA CYS A 172 12.40 -15.75 -1.01
C CYS A 172 10.95 -15.44 -1.36
N HIS A 173 10.12 -15.39 -0.34
CA HIS A 173 8.78 -14.80 -0.44
C HIS A 173 8.89 -13.29 -0.25
N PHE A 174 8.19 -12.54 -1.10
CA PHE A 174 8.02 -11.09 -0.91
C PHE A 174 6.71 -10.84 -0.18
N LEU A 175 6.57 -9.69 0.48
CA LEU A 175 5.34 -9.29 1.15
C LEU A 175 4.94 -7.88 0.71
N LYS A 176 4.37 -7.79 -0.47
CA LYS A 176 3.92 -6.52 -1.05
C LYS A 176 2.47 -6.58 -1.56
N GLU A 177 2.01 -7.75 -1.92
CA GLU A 177 0.72 -8.00 -2.54
C GLU A 177 -0.09 -9.02 -1.73
N VAL A 178 -1.41 -9.06 -1.97
CA VAL A 178 -2.30 -10.00 -1.26
C VAL A 178 -1.94 -11.46 -1.55
N GLU A 179 -1.59 -11.74 -2.79
CA GLU A 179 -1.16 -13.07 -3.24
C GLU A 179 0.14 -13.51 -2.56
N ASP A 180 1.03 -12.55 -2.25
CA ASP A 180 2.24 -12.83 -1.48
C ASP A 180 1.88 -13.30 -0.07
N ALA A 181 0.99 -12.57 0.61
CA ALA A 181 0.55 -12.91 1.95
C ALA A 181 -0.12 -14.29 2.00
N GLN A 182 -0.95 -14.63 1.02
CA GLN A 182 -1.57 -15.96 0.92
C GLN A 182 -0.53 -17.06 0.70
N ARG A 183 0.47 -16.85 -0.16
CA ARG A 183 1.56 -17.82 -0.38
C ARG A 183 2.38 -18.01 0.89
N ILE A 184 2.69 -16.95 1.63
CA ILE A 184 3.41 -17.03 2.90
C ILE A 184 2.59 -17.87 3.89
N ARG A 185 1.28 -17.60 4.06
CA ARG A 185 0.40 -18.37 4.93
C ARG A 185 0.42 -19.86 4.60
N SER A 186 0.23 -20.20 3.33
CA SER A 186 0.26 -21.59 2.88
C SER A 186 1.63 -22.25 3.17
N THR A 187 2.73 -21.53 2.94
CA THR A 187 4.09 -22.06 3.18
C THR A 187 4.36 -22.26 4.66
N VAL A 188 3.88 -21.38 5.55
CA VAL A 188 4.00 -21.59 7.01
C VAL A 188 3.29 -22.88 7.41
N ILE A 189 2.03 -23.08 7.02
CA ILE A 189 1.26 -24.28 7.36
C ILE A 189 1.93 -25.53 6.77
N ASP A 190 2.34 -25.49 5.50
CA ASP A 190 3.06 -26.57 4.82
C ASP A 190 4.37 -26.96 5.54
N SER A 191 5.07 -26.00 6.15
CA SER A 191 6.28 -26.28 6.90
C SER A 191 6.01 -27.13 8.14
N PHE A 192 4.90 -26.86 8.84
CA PHE A 192 4.47 -27.65 10.01
C PHE A 192 4.01 -29.05 9.58
N GLU A 193 3.23 -29.17 8.51
CA GLU A 193 2.81 -30.47 7.96
C GLU A 193 4.02 -31.33 7.55
N LYS A 194 4.95 -30.75 6.79
CA LYS A 194 6.18 -31.43 6.36
C LYS A 194 7.05 -31.84 7.53
N ALA A 195 7.23 -30.96 8.52
CA ALA A 195 8.02 -31.28 9.71
C ALA A 195 7.40 -32.39 10.58
N SER A 196 6.10 -32.66 10.41
CA SER A 196 5.37 -33.72 11.12
C SER A 196 5.48 -35.08 10.48
N LEU A 197 6.03 -35.19 9.25
CA LEU A 197 6.17 -36.44 8.54
C LEU A 197 7.13 -37.42 9.28
N PRO A 198 6.84 -38.75 9.23
CA PRO A 198 7.73 -39.76 9.79
C PRO A 198 9.05 -39.84 9.01
N GLY A 199 10.11 -40.29 9.68
CA GLY A 199 11.44 -40.53 9.06
C GLY A 199 12.37 -39.31 8.97
N LEU A 200 11.90 -38.12 9.32
CA LEU A 200 12.75 -36.93 9.39
C LEU A 200 13.57 -36.92 10.68
N ASN A 201 14.84 -36.59 10.59
CA ASN A 201 15.67 -36.31 11.77
C ASN A 201 15.33 -34.93 12.38
N GLU A 202 15.76 -34.70 13.62
CA GLU A 202 15.47 -33.47 14.34
C GLU A 202 16.08 -32.22 13.67
N GLN A 203 17.26 -32.36 13.07
CA GLN A 203 17.93 -31.26 12.39
C GLN A 203 17.16 -30.79 11.15
N GLU A 204 16.63 -31.72 10.36
CA GLU A 204 15.77 -31.40 9.21
C GLU A 204 14.47 -30.71 9.64
N ARG A 205 13.84 -31.21 10.72
CA ARG A 205 12.64 -30.58 11.30
C ARG A 205 12.92 -29.17 11.78
N LYS A 206 14.03 -28.94 12.50
CA LYS A 206 14.45 -27.61 12.92
C LYS A 206 14.68 -26.68 11.73
N ARG A 207 15.34 -27.15 10.69
CA ARG A 207 15.53 -26.37 9.46
C ARG A 207 14.21 -25.98 8.81
N MET A 208 13.28 -26.95 8.65
CA MET A 208 11.97 -26.69 8.03
C MET A 208 11.11 -25.69 8.82
N LEU A 209 11.27 -25.67 10.13
CA LEU A 209 10.54 -24.76 11.04
C LEU A 209 11.34 -23.51 11.43
N HIS A 210 12.43 -23.24 10.71
CA HIS A 210 13.17 -22.00 10.87
C HIS A 210 12.71 -20.96 9.84
N PHE A 211 12.04 -19.92 10.30
CA PHE A 211 11.51 -18.83 9.52
C PHE A 211 12.44 -17.61 9.61
N VAL A 212 12.94 -17.14 8.48
CA VAL A 212 13.86 -16.01 8.41
C VAL A 212 13.15 -14.81 7.79
N VAL A 213 13.18 -13.68 8.48
CA VAL A 213 12.65 -12.39 8.00
C VAL A 213 13.83 -11.48 7.67
N VAL A 214 13.91 -10.97 6.46
CA VAL A 214 14.98 -10.06 6.03
C VAL A 214 14.42 -8.64 5.91
N GLY A 215 14.94 -7.75 6.77
CA GLY A 215 14.54 -6.35 6.88
C GLY A 215 13.79 -6.02 8.17
N GLY A 216 14.42 -5.20 9.01
CA GLY A 216 13.89 -4.70 10.30
C GLY A 216 13.03 -3.43 10.19
N GLY A 217 12.51 -3.14 9.00
CA GLY A 217 11.49 -2.10 8.80
C GLY A 217 10.11 -2.52 9.32
N PRO A 218 9.09 -1.63 9.28
CA PRO A 218 7.76 -1.93 9.80
C PRO A 218 7.16 -3.24 9.28
N THR A 219 7.25 -3.51 7.99
CA THR A 219 6.69 -4.73 7.39
C THR A 219 7.31 -6.01 7.96
N GLY A 220 8.65 -6.04 8.10
CA GLY A 220 9.34 -7.22 8.63
C GLY A 220 9.09 -7.42 10.12
N VAL A 221 9.09 -6.34 10.89
CA VAL A 221 8.78 -6.37 12.33
C VAL A 221 7.34 -6.82 12.58
N GLU A 222 6.37 -6.26 11.87
CA GLU A 222 4.97 -6.64 11.98
C GLU A 222 4.74 -8.11 11.55
N PHE A 223 5.38 -8.55 10.48
CA PHE A 223 5.29 -9.94 10.05
C PHE A 223 5.93 -10.90 11.06
N ALA A 224 7.12 -10.59 11.57
CA ALA A 224 7.80 -11.44 12.56
C ALA A 224 6.98 -11.59 13.83
N SER A 225 6.35 -10.51 14.30
CA SER A 225 5.48 -10.52 15.48
C SER A 225 4.16 -11.27 15.25
N GLU A 226 3.50 -11.08 14.12
CA GLU A 226 2.28 -11.80 13.75
C GLU A 226 2.55 -13.30 13.57
N LEU A 227 3.68 -13.66 12.96
CA LEU A 227 4.11 -15.06 12.83
C LEU A 227 4.38 -15.69 14.20
N HIS A 228 5.06 -14.97 15.10
CA HIS A 228 5.33 -15.43 16.46
C HIS A 228 4.01 -15.70 17.20
N ASP A 229 3.05 -14.79 17.14
CA ASP A 229 1.73 -14.97 17.78
C ASP A 229 0.98 -16.16 17.16
N PHE A 230 0.96 -16.29 15.82
CA PHE A 230 0.31 -17.40 15.13
C PHE A 230 0.92 -18.77 15.52
N VAL A 231 2.24 -18.84 15.60
CA VAL A 231 2.93 -20.06 16.04
C VAL A 231 2.55 -20.42 17.47
N ASN A 232 2.66 -19.50 18.41
CA ASN A 232 2.52 -19.78 19.83
C ASN A 232 1.05 -19.90 20.29
N GLU A 233 0.15 -19.13 19.71
CA GLU A 233 -1.26 -19.13 20.11
C GLU A 233 -2.05 -20.25 19.43
N ASP A 234 -1.71 -20.62 18.18
CA ASP A 234 -2.51 -21.53 17.37
C ASP A 234 -1.73 -22.79 16.94
N LEU A 235 -0.61 -22.65 16.19
CA LEU A 235 0.06 -23.80 15.55
C LEU A 235 0.67 -24.78 16.55
N VAL A 236 1.26 -24.30 17.65
CA VAL A 236 1.84 -25.18 18.68
C VAL A 236 0.78 -26.07 19.35
N LYS A 237 -0.47 -25.64 19.41
CA LYS A 237 -1.57 -26.46 19.94
C LYS A 237 -1.93 -27.60 19.01
N LEU A 238 -1.83 -27.37 17.70
CA LEU A 238 -2.10 -28.36 16.66
C LEU A 238 -0.91 -29.30 16.44
N TYR A 239 0.32 -28.78 16.57
CA TYR A 239 1.58 -29.50 16.39
C TYR A 239 2.45 -29.47 17.65
N PRO A 240 2.05 -30.14 18.76
CA PRO A 240 2.78 -30.03 20.05
C PRO A 240 4.23 -30.44 19.98
N LYS A 241 4.58 -31.39 19.07
CA LYS A 241 5.98 -31.87 18.86
C LYS A 241 6.87 -30.81 18.20
N ALA A 242 6.29 -29.84 17.55
CA ALA A 242 7.03 -28.76 16.88
C ALA A 242 7.43 -27.63 17.85
N LYS A 243 6.82 -27.52 19.03
CA LYS A 243 6.96 -26.40 19.96
C LYS A 243 8.40 -25.91 20.17
N ASN A 244 9.32 -26.84 20.41
CA ASN A 244 10.72 -26.53 20.73
C ASN A 244 11.63 -26.56 19.49
N LEU A 245 11.05 -26.71 18.30
CA LEU A 245 11.78 -26.80 17.04
C LEU A 245 11.64 -25.53 16.19
N VAL A 246 10.61 -24.73 16.46
CA VAL A 246 10.36 -23.48 15.69
C VAL A 246 11.38 -22.43 16.10
N GLN A 247 11.95 -21.76 15.08
CA GLN A 247 12.83 -20.63 15.25
C GLN A 247 12.37 -19.50 14.31
N ILE A 248 12.38 -18.26 14.81
CA ILE A 248 12.13 -17.06 14.02
C ILE A 248 13.35 -16.17 14.13
N THR A 249 14.00 -15.84 13.00
CA THR A 249 15.16 -14.95 12.96
C THR A 249 14.84 -13.75 12.09
N LEU A 250 15.11 -12.56 12.59
CA LEU A 250 15.02 -11.30 11.86
C LEU A 250 16.43 -10.78 11.56
N LEU A 251 16.77 -10.63 10.27
CA LEU A 251 18.05 -10.10 9.82
C LEU A 251 17.87 -8.63 9.42
N GLU A 252 18.69 -7.75 10.00
CA GLU A 252 18.70 -6.32 9.66
C GLU A 252 20.14 -5.86 9.41
N ALA A 253 20.36 -5.16 8.28
CA ALA A 253 21.67 -4.65 7.90
C ALA A 253 22.07 -3.40 8.72
N ALA A 254 21.10 -2.66 9.25
CA ALA A 254 21.32 -1.52 10.13
C ALA A 254 21.62 -1.98 11.58
N ASP A 255 21.99 -1.01 12.42
CA ASP A 255 22.31 -1.27 13.84
C ASP A 255 21.06 -1.41 14.71
N HIS A 256 19.88 -1.07 14.17
CA HIS A 256 18.60 -1.12 14.88
C HIS A 256 17.47 -1.49 13.93
N ILE A 257 16.43 -2.12 14.45
CA ILE A 257 15.14 -2.25 13.75
C ILE A 257 14.34 -0.96 13.87
N LEU A 258 13.32 -0.77 13.04
CA LEU A 258 12.40 0.39 13.08
C LEU A 258 13.10 1.75 13.12
N THR A 259 14.22 1.92 12.42
CA THR A 259 15.06 3.13 12.42
C THR A 259 14.33 4.42 12.06
N MET A 260 13.10 4.32 11.50
CA MET A 260 12.25 5.47 11.18
C MET A 260 11.34 5.93 12.33
N PHE A 261 11.35 5.20 13.45
CA PHE A 261 10.59 5.52 14.66
C PHE A 261 11.49 6.19 15.71
N ASP A 262 10.85 6.74 16.74
CA ASP A 262 11.54 7.26 17.92
C ASP A 262 12.37 6.14 18.58
N LYS A 263 13.55 6.51 19.12
CA LYS A 263 14.48 5.58 19.75
C LYS A 263 13.84 4.72 20.84
N ARG A 264 12.92 5.27 21.62
CA ARG A 264 12.18 4.54 22.67
C ARG A 264 11.37 3.38 22.10
N ILE A 265 10.82 3.52 20.88
CA ILE A 265 10.08 2.46 20.20
C ILE A 265 11.04 1.39 19.71
N THR A 266 12.16 1.79 19.12
CA THR A 266 13.20 0.89 18.65
C THR A 266 13.73 0.01 19.78
N GLU A 267 14.17 0.61 20.88
CA GLU A 267 14.68 -0.10 22.07
C GLU A 267 13.64 -1.08 22.65
N PHE A 268 12.41 -0.60 22.82
CA PHE A 268 11.33 -1.45 23.30
C PHE A 268 11.05 -2.66 22.39
N ALA A 269 11.05 -2.43 21.06
CA ALA A 269 10.79 -3.50 20.08
C ALA A 269 11.90 -4.58 20.11
N GLU A 270 13.17 -4.17 20.20
CA GLU A 270 14.32 -5.07 20.30
C GLU A 270 14.29 -5.89 21.60
N GLU A 271 14.03 -5.24 22.74
CA GLU A 271 13.87 -5.92 24.03
C GLU A 271 12.70 -6.90 24.03
N LYS A 272 11.55 -6.50 23.48
CA LYS A 272 10.38 -7.35 23.36
C LYS A 272 10.66 -8.57 22.49
N PHE A 273 11.27 -8.41 21.34
CA PHE A 273 11.59 -9.52 20.44
C PHE A 273 12.55 -10.52 21.09
N THR A 274 13.57 -10.02 21.81
CA THR A 274 14.48 -10.88 22.58
C THR A 274 13.73 -11.67 23.66
N ARG A 275 12.83 -11.03 24.40
CA ARG A 275 12.01 -11.67 25.44
C ARG A 275 11.05 -12.70 24.86
N ASP A 276 10.47 -12.44 23.70
CA ASP A 276 9.54 -13.32 23.00
C ASP A 276 10.28 -14.48 22.27
N GLY A 277 11.62 -14.49 22.25
CA GLY A 277 12.43 -15.54 21.63
C GLY A 277 12.59 -15.38 20.11
N ILE A 278 12.34 -14.19 19.57
CA ILE A 278 12.67 -13.85 18.19
C ILE A 278 14.15 -13.45 18.14
N ASP A 279 14.96 -14.18 17.34
CA ASP A 279 16.40 -13.93 17.20
C ASP A 279 16.64 -12.74 16.25
N VAL A 280 16.99 -11.57 16.80
CA VAL A 280 17.26 -10.35 16.04
C VAL A 280 18.76 -10.20 15.78
N LYS A 281 19.16 -10.32 14.51
CA LYS A 281 20.56 -10.17 14.06
C LYS A 281 20.73 -8.83 13.37
N LEU A 282 21.21 -7.86 14.12
CA LEU A 282 21.55 -6.51 13.67
C LEU A 282 22.91 -6.48 12.95
N GLY A 283 23.15 -5.48 12.12
CA GLY A 283 24.40 -5.34 11.35
C GLY A 283 24.67 -6.50 10.39
N SER A 284 23.63 -7.27 10.02
CA SER A 284 23.71 -8.51 9.25
C SER A 284 23.14 -8.32 7.84
N MET A 285 23.99 -8.17 6.86
CA MET A 285 23.62 -7.96 5.46
C MET A 285 23.61 -9.29 4.70
N VAL A 286 22.49 -9.65 4.10
CA VAL A 286 22.38 -10.83 3.25
C VAL A 286 23.22 -10.64 1.99
N VAL A 287 23.99 -11.67 1.63
CA VAL A 287 24.90 -11.65 0.47
C VAL A 287 24.56 -12.74 -0.55
N LYS A 288 23.91 -13.82 -0.14
CA LYS A 288 23.51 -14.92 -1.01
C LYS A 288 22.37 -15.72 -0.37
N VAL A 289 21.50 -16.28 -1.19
CA VAL A 289 20.44 -17.22 -0.77
C VAL A 289 20.53 -18.47 -1.64
N ASN A 290 20.59 -19.64 -1.01
CA ASN A 290 20.45 -20.94 -1.67
C ASN A 290 19.08 -21.55 -1.30
N ASP A 291 18.77 -22.73 -1.80
CA ASP A 291 17.51 -23.45 -1.54
C ASP A 291 17.30 -23.88 -0.06
N LYS A 292 18.35 -23.93 0.75
CA LYS A 292 18.29 -24.41 2.14
C LYS A 292 18.94 -23.48 3.16
N GLU A 293 19.71 -22.51 2.71
CA GLU A 293 20.49 -21.64 3.59
C GLU A 293 20.64 -20.22 3.04
N ILE A 294 20.72 -19.27 3.95
CA ILE A 294 20.99 -17.87 3.66
C ILE A 294 22.35 -17.50 4.23
N SER A 295 23.18 -16.83 3.43
CA SER A 295 24.48 -16.31 3.86
C SER A 295 24.35 -14.82 4.18
N ALA A 296 24.72 -14.45 5.41
CA ALA A 296 24.71 -13.07 5.87
C ALA A 296 26.12 -12.66 6.31
N LYS A 297 26.50 -11.42 5.98
CA LYS A 297 27.78 -10.83 6.31
C LYS A 297 27.59 -9.76 7.39
N THR A 298 28.35 -9.87 8.47
CA THR A 298 28.38 -8.86 9.54
C THR A 298 29.21 -7.64 9.12
N LYS A 299 29.11 -6.54 9.87
CA LYS A 299 29.94 -5.34 9.66
C LYS A 299 31.45 -5.64 9.83
N ALA A 300 31.82 -6.61 10.66
CA ALA A 300 33.21 -7.07 10.82
C ALA A 300 33.74 -7.86 9.61
N GLY A 301 32.86 -8.18 8.64
CA GLY A 301 33.24 -8.92 7.44
C GLY A 301 33.05 -10.42 7.54
N GLU A 302 32.64 -10.93 8.69
CA GLU A 302 32.39 -12.35 8.91
C GLU A 302 31.13 -12.79 8.18
N VAL A 303 31.20 -13.92 7.46
CA VAL A 303 30.07 -14.51 6.77
C VAL A 303 29.56 -15.70 7.56
N SER A 304 28.30 -15.66 7.95
CA SER A 304 27.61 -16.77 8.60
C SER A 304 26.54 -17.33 7.68
N THR A 305 26.31 -18.63 7.82
CA THR A 305 25.27 -19.34 7.06
C THR A 305 24.16 -19.79 8.00
N ILE A 306 22.93 -19.51 7.67
CA ILE A 306 21.74 -19.79 8.48
C ILE A 306 20.83 -20.73 7.66
N PRO A 307 20.60 -21.97 8.13
CA PRO A 307 19.64 -22.87 7.49
C PRO A 307 18.21 -22.36 7.70
N TYR A 308 17.34 -22.53 6.72
CA TYR A 308 15.97 -22.06 6.78
C TYR A 308 14.95 -23.02 6.16
N GLY A 309 13.69 -22.88 6.57
CA GLY A 309 12.52 -23.47 5.93
C GLY A 309 11.78 -22.48 5.01
N MET A 310 11.72 -21.19 5.41
CA MET A 310 11.12 -20.12 4.63
C MET A 310 11.83 -18.81 4.89
N ILE A 311 11.99 -18.00 3.84
CA ILE A 311 12.48 -16.61 3.94
C ILE A 311 11.39 -15.66 3.47
N VAL A 312 11.15 -14.61 4.25
CA VAL A 312 10.33 -13.46 3.83
C VAL A 312 11.23 -12.23 3.65
N TRP A 313 11.28 -11.75 2.41
CA TRP A 313 12.05 -10.58 2.00
C TRP A 313 11.19 -9.32 2.11
N SER A 314 11.39 -8.55 3.17
CA SER A 314 10.62 -7.34 3.51
C SER A 314 11.44 -6.06 3.43
N THR A 315 12.57 -6.09 2.73
CA THR A 315 13.48 -4.95 2.56
C THR A 315 13.60 -4.51 1.11
N GLY A 316 13.98 -3.25 0.93
CA GLY A 316 14.26 -2.69 -0.39
C GLY A 316 13.01 -2.32 -1.20
N ILE A 317 13.05 -1.12 -1.76
CA ILE A 317 12.02 -0.60 -2.69
C ILE A 317 12.71 -0.27 -4.01
N GLY A 318 12.22 -0.88 -5.10
CA GLY A 318 12.74 -0.73 -6.45
C GLY A 318 11.76 -0.03 -7.37
N THR A 319 12.30 0.68 -8.36
CA THR A 319 11.52 1.32 -9.42
C THR A 319 11.04 0.28 -10.42
N ARG A 320 9.77 0.34 -10.81
CA ARG A 320 9.21 -0.56 -11.83
C ARG A 320 9.89 -0.35 -13.19
N PRO A 321 10.03 -1.42 -14.02
CA PRO A 321 10.69 -1.33 -15.33
C PRO A 321 10.12 -0.25 -16.24
N VAL A 322 8.79 -0.13 -16.33
CA VAL A 322 8.10 0.90 -17.13
C VAL A 322 8.48 2.32 -16.71
N ILE A 323 8.69 2.54 -15.43
CA ILE A 323 9.10 3.85 -14.90
C ILE A 323 10.59 4.11 -15.22
N LYS A 324 11.45 3.10 -15.09
CA LYS A 324 12.87 3.20 -15.48
C LYS A 324 13.01 3.55 -16.96
N ASP A 325 12.22 2.89 -17.83
CA ASP A 325 12.20 3.16 -19.26
C ASP A 325 11.71 4.58 -19.55
N PHE A 326 10.59 4.98 -18.93
CA PHE A 326 10.05 6.33 -19.10
C PHE A 326 11.02 7.41 -18.63
N MET A 327 11.70 7.23 -17.48
CA MET A 327 12.74 8.14 -17.00
C MET A 327 13.89 8.30 -18.03
N LYS A 328 14.28 7.22 -18.73
CA LYS A 328 15.29 7.28 -19.79
C LYS A 328 14.81 8.13 -20.95
N GLN A 329 13.56 7.97 -21.39
CA GLN A 329 12.99 8.71 -22.52
C GLN A 329 12.94 10.22 -22.26
N ILE A 330 12.64 10.66 -21.02
CA ILE A 330 12.52 12.08 -20.66
C ILE A 330 13.83 12.67 -20.08
N GLY A 331 14.94 11.95 -20.15
CA GLY A 331 16.24 12.44 -19.69
C GLY A 331 16.40 12.59 -18.18
N GLN A 332 15.56 11.94 -17.38
CA GLN A 332 15.61 12.00 -15.90
C GLN A 332 16.53 10.94 -15.26
N VAL A 333 17.40 10.29 -16.01
CA VAL A 333 18.28 9.24 -15.48
C VAL A 333 19.44 9.86 -14.71
N SER A 334 19.55 9.54 -13.42
CA SER A 334 20.77 9.73 -12.65
C SER A 334 21.00 8.53 -11.73
N SER A 335 22.25 8.27 -11.35
CA SER A 335 22.63 7.17 -10.45
C SER A 335 21.94 7.25 -9.08
N GLN A 336 21.49 8.44 -8.68
CA GLN A 336 20.83 8.70 -7.40
C GLN A 336 19.30 8.69 -7.47
N ARG A 337 18.69 8.85 -8.66
CA ARG A 337 17.23 8.94 -8.80
C ARG A 337 16.60 7.55 -8.98
N ARG A 338 15.74 7.19 -8.04
CA ARG A 338 14.98 5.92 -8.04
C ARG A 338 13.50 6.09 -8.35
N ALA A 339 13.04 7.30 -8.73
CA ALA A 339 11.64 7.61 -9.03
C ALA A 339 11.56 8.87 -9.91
N LEU A 340 10.41 9.08 -10.55
CA LEU A 340 10.13 10.23 -11.42
C LEU A 340 10.24 11.54 -10.62
N ALA A 341 11.01 12.49 -11.12
CA ALA A 341 11.05 13.83 -10.58
C ALA A 341 9.74 14.56 -10.88
N THR A 342 9.15 15.15 -9.86
CA THR A 342 7.92 15.93 -9.97
C THR A 342 8.10 17.30 -9.34
N ASP A 343 7.35 18.28 -9.87
CA ASP A 343 7.22 19.57 -9.24
C ASP A 343 6.31 19.50 -7.99
N GLU A 344 6.12 20.64 -7.31
CA GLU A 344 5.31 20.73 -6.10
C GLU A 344 3.80 20.45 -6.33
N TRP A 345 3.37 20.40 -7.58
CA TRP A 345 2.00 20.09 -8.01
C TRP A 345 1.86 18.66 -8.50
N LEU A 346 2.88 17.81 -8.32
CA LEU A 346 2.94 16.41 -8.72
C LEU A 346 3.03 16.20 -10.24
N ARG A 347 3.34 17.23 -11.02
CA ARG A 347 3.57 17.12 -12.44
C ARG A 347 5.00 16.63 -12.69
N VAL A 348 5.15 15.71 -13.62
CA VAL A 348 6.47 15.19 -14.01
C VAL A 348 7.27 16.29 -14.69
N GLU A 349 8.48 16.56 -14.19
CA GLU A 349 9.36 17.58 -14.75
C GLU A 349 9.65 17.26 -16.22
N GLY A 350 9.49 18.28 -17.08
CA GLY A 350 9.65 18.13 -18.54
C GLY A 350 8.43 17.61 -19.29
N CYS A 351 7.28 17.40 -18.58
CA CYS A 351 6.04 16.92 -19.20
C CYS A 351 4.85 17.78 -18.76
N ASP A 352 4.10 18.34 -19.70
CA ASP A 352 2.99 19.27 -19.36
C ASP A 352 1.75 18.57 -18.80
N ASN A 353 1.43 17.36 -19.28
CA ASN A 353 0.15 16.67 -19.01
C ASN A 353 0.34 15.33 -18.31
N ILE A 354 1.50 15.09 -17.69
CA ILE A 354 1.83 13.85 -17.01
C ILE A 354 2.09 14.13 -15.53
N TYR A 355 1.40 13.40 -14.67
CA TYR A 355 1.49 13.49 -13.22
C TYR A 355 1.97 12.17 -12.63
N ALA A 356 2.74 12.19 -11.55
CA ALA A 356 3.20 10.98 -10.88
C ALA A 356 2.96 11.07 -9.37
N LEU A 357 2.45 9.97 -8.79
CA LEU A 357 1.95 9.88 -7.42
C LEU A 357 2.49 8.63 -6.70
N GLY A 358 2.69 8.74 -5.41
CA GLY A 358 3.12 7.62 -4.56
C GLY A 358 4.57 7.22 -4.79
N ASP A 359 4.88 5.94 -4.59
CA ASP A 359 6.26 5.43 -4.57
C ASP A 359 7.00 5.53 -5.92
N CYS A 360 6.30 5.80 -7.02
CA CYS A 360 6.92 6.02 -8.32
C CYS A 360 7.38 7.47 -8.54
N ALA A 361 7.09 8.40 -7.61
CA ALA A 361 7.44 9.83 -7.66
C ALA A 361 8.42 10.23 -6.56
N THR A 362 9.27 11.25 -6.82
CA THR A 362 10.31 11.74 -5.91
C THR A 362 9.81 12.77 -4.92
N ILE A 363 8.79 12.51 -4.16
CA ILE A 363 8.56 13.36 -3.00
C ILE A 363 9.26 12.73 -1.80
N ASN A 364 9.98 13.52 -1.02
CA ASN A 364 10.94 13.16 0.03
C ASN A 364 10.46 12.18 1.13
N GLN A 365 9.26 11.61 1.04
CA GLN A 365 8.75 10.68 2.04
C GLN A 365 7.90 9.57 1.39
N ARG A 366 8.49 8.39 1.23
CA ARG A 366 7.82 7.18 0.73
C ARG A 366 6.98 6.54 1.83
N LYS A 367 5.78 7.03 2.07
CA LYS A 367 4.82 6.44 3.02
C LYS A 367 3.45 6.27 2.35
N VAL A 368 2.75 5.20 2.68
CA VAL A 368 1.37 4.93 2.21
C VAL A 368 0.45 6.14 2.38
N MET A 369 0.57 6.83 3.51
CA MET A 369 -0.22 8.04 3.79
C MET A 369 0.12 9.21 2.86
N VAL A 370 1.35 9.30 2.38
CA VAL A 370 1.74 10.31 1.37
C VAL A 370 1.02 10.03 0.06
N ALA A 371 1.04 8.79 -0.42
CA ALA A 371 0.40 8.38 -1.66
C ALA A 371 -1.11 8.69 -1.66
N ALA A 372 -1.81 8.38 -0.57
CA ALA A 372 -3.24 8.69 -0.43
C ALA A 372 -3.53 10.20 -0.44
N GLN A 373 -2.72 11.00 0.26
CA GLN A 373 -2.85 12.47 0.28
C GLN A 373 -2.57 13.08 -1.09
N GLN A 374 -1.58 12.57 -1.82
CA GLN A 374 -1.26 12.99 -3.18
C GLN A 374 -2.42 12.70 -4.15
N GLY A 375 -3.00 11.50 -4.09
CA GLY A 375 -4.17 11.14 -4.90
C GLY A 375 -5.35 12.07 -4.64
N THR A 376 -5.66 12.31 -3.37
CA THR A 376 -6.73 13.26 -2.97
C THR A 376 -6.44 14.68 -3.41
N TYR A 377 -5.18 15.12 -3.27
CA TYR A 377 -4.76 16.46 -3.70
C TYR A 377 -4.92 16.65 -5.20
N LEU A 378 -4.39 15.72 -6.00
CA LEU A 378 -4.43 15.81 -7.45
C LEU A 378 -5.87 15.77 -8.00
N ALA A 379 -6.74 14.92 -7.43
CA ALA A 379 -8.16 14.88 -7.80
C ALA A 379 -8.84 16.25 -7.62
N LYS A 380 -8.60 16.91 -6.48
CA LYS A 380 -9.10 18.27 -6.23
C LYS A 380 -8.50 19.30 -7.20
N CYS A 381 -7.26 19.09 -7.67
CA CYS A 381 -6.69 19.95 -8.71
C CYS A 381 -7.42 19.77 -10.03
N PHE A 382 -7.75 18.53 -10.42
CA PHE A 382 -8.51 18.24 -11.64
C PHE A 382 -9.92 18.82 -11.58
N ASP A 383 -10.65 18.68 -10.47
CA ASP A 383 -11.95 19.29 -10.28
C ASP A 383 -11.92 20.83 -10.43
N ARG A 384 -10.86 21.46 -9.92
CA ARG A 384 -10.65 22.91 -10.05
C ARG A 384 -10.22 23.34 -11.45
N MET A 385 -9.41 22.55 -12.15
CA MET A 385 -8.99 22.86 -13.53
C MET A 385 -10.20 23.02 -14.42
N GLU A 386 -11.21 22.17 -14.27
CA GLU A 386 -12.48 22.27 -14.99
C GLU A 386 -13.20 23.59 -14.71
N VAL A 387 -13.34 23.96 -13.44
CA VAL A 387 -14.00 25.21 -13.04
C VAL A 387 -13.28 26.42 -13.64
N CYS A 388 -11.92 26.39 -13.67
CA CYS A 388 -11.12 27.45 -14.26
C CYS A 388 -11.28 27.54 -15.78
N GLU A 389 -11.48 26.41 -16.45
CA GLU A 389 -11.70 26.36 -17.93
C GLU A 389 -13.08 26.84 -18.32
N LYS A 390 -14.11 26.54 -17.51
CA LYS A 390 -15.47 27.05 -17.72
C LYS A 390 -15.62 28.53 -17.39
N ASN A 391 -14.76 29.08 -16.52
CA ASN A 391 -14.79 30.47 -16.10
C ASN A 391 -13.39 31.11 -16.15
N PRO A 392 -12.85 31.42 -17.32
CA PRO A 392 -11.49 31.94 -17.46
C PRO A 392 -11.29 33.34 -16.81
N GLU A 393 -12.36 34.11 -16.66
CA GLU A 393 -12.33 35.46 -16.08
C GLU A 393 -12.64 35.53 -14.58
N GLY A 394 -12.93 34.40 -13.94
CA GLY A 394 -13.28 34.34 -12.53
C GLY A 394 -12.10 34.74 -11.60
N PRO A 395 -12.38 35.29 -10.38
CA PRO A 395 -11.38 35.82 -9.45
C PRO A 395 -10.66 34.70 -8.70
N ILE A 396 -10.04 33.75 -9.41
CA ILE A 396 -9.26 32.68 -8.78
C ILE A 396 -7.83 33.17 -8.59
N ARG A 397 -7.61 33.95 -7.53
CA ARG A 397 -6.26 34.31 -7.09
C ARG A 397 -5.71 33.19 -6.18
N ILE A 398 -4.80 32.40 -6.69
CA ILE A 398 -3.93 31.58 -5.86
C ILE A 398 -2.52 32.09 -6.10
N ARG A 399 -1.80 32.45 -5.00
CA ARG A 399 -0.39 32.86 -5.06
C ARG A 399 0.42 31.73 -5.70
N GLY A 400 0.94 31.96 -6.86
CA GLY A 400 1.82 31.09 -7.61
C GLY A 400 2.11 31.75 -8.94
N GLU A 401 3.35 31.76 -9.36
CA GLU A 401 3.76 32.28 -10.67
C GLU A 401 3.21 31.38 -11.78
N GLY A 402 2.69 31.96 -12.84
CA GLY A 402 2.27 31.26 -14.03
C GLY A 402 0.89 30.58 -13.96
N ARG A 403 0.77 29.46 -14.67
CA ARG A 403 -0.48 28.72 -14.88
C ARG A 403 -1.02 27.95 -13.66
N HIS A 404 -0.32 27.99 -12.51
CA HIS A 404 -0.69 27.21 -11.34
C HIS A 404 -1.64 28.00 -10.43
N ARG A 405 -2.92 27.70 -10.53
CA ARG A 405 -3.96 28.26 -9.68
C ARG A 405 -4.19 27.45 -8.40
N PHE A 406 -3.22 26.62 -7.99
CA PHE A 406 -3.30 25.70 -6.86
C PHE A 406 -2.18 25.92 -5.87
N ARG A 407 -2.48 25.72 -4.58
CA ARG A 407 -1.42 25.63 -3.58
C ARG A 407 -0.60 24.37 -3.84
N PRO A 408 0.73 24.40 -3.68
CA PRO A 408 1.56 23.21 -3.81
C PRO A 408 1.16 22.12 -2.82
N PHE A 409 1.45 20.88 -3.17
CA PHE A 409 1.23 19.75 -2.28
C PHE A 409 2.07 19.88 -1.01
N ARG A 410 1.44 19.70 0.16
CA ARG A 410 2.12 19.63 1.44
C ARG A 410 1.67 18.39 2.19
N TYR A 411 2.61 17.52 2.50
CA TYR A 411 2.36 16.34 3.30
C TYR A 411 2.02 16.72 4.75
N ARG A 412 0.99 16.10 5.29
CA ARG A 412 0.65 16.16 6.71
C ARG A 412 0.97 14.83 7.37
N HIS A 413 1.90 14.85 8.31
CA HIS A 413 2.19 13.68 9.14
C HIS A 413 1.02 13.43 10.09
N LEU A 414 0.46 12.21 10.06
CA LEU A 414 -0.69 11.80 10.86
C LEU A 414 -0.34 10.77 11.95
N GLY A 415 0.94 10.53 12.17
CA GLY A 415 1.45 9.48 13.04
C GLY A 415 1.77 8.19 12.29
N GLN A 416 2.33 7.24 13.03
CA GLN A 416 2.66 5.89 12.54
C GLN A 416 2.53 4.88 13.68
N PHE A 417 2.26 3.62 13.31
CA PHE A 417 2.10 2.52 14.24
C PHE A 417 3.04 1.38 13.86
N ALA A 418 3.45 0.61 14.84
CA ALA A 418 4.15 -0.65 14.67
C ALA A 418 3.56 -1.68 15.65
N PRO A 419 2.69 -2.59 15.20
CA PRO A 419 2.29 -3.77 15.98
C PRO A 419 3.51 -4.64 16.28
N LEU A 420 3.65 -5.04 17.55
CA LEU A 420 4.80 -5.77 18.06
C LEU A 420 4.45 -7.18 18.56
N GLY A 421 3.21 -7.65 18.33
CA GLY A 421 2.69 -8.91 18.83
C GLY A 421 2.26 -8.88 20.29
N GLY A 422 1.57 -9.93 20.73
CA GLY A 422 1.04 -10.04 22.09
C GLY A 422 0.07 -8.92 22.46
N GLU A 423 -0.77 -8.45 21.52
CA GLU A 423 -1.70 -7.33 21.69
C GLU A 423 -1.01 -6.02 22.11
N GLN A 424 0.22 -5.79 21.67
CA GLN A 424 0.98 -4.58 21.95
C GLN A 424 1.39 -3.87 20.65
N THR A 425 1.12 -2.59 20.59
CA THR A 425 1.49 -1.70 19.47
C THR A 425 2.28 -0.52 20.00
N ALA A 426 3.32 -0.14 19.27
CA ALA A 426 3.97 1.15 19.42
C ALA A 426 3.31 2.17 18.49
N ALA A 427 2.96 3.32 19.03
CA ALA A 427 2.37 4.45 18.32
C ALA A 427 3.24 5.68 18.48
N GLN A 428 3.58 6.32 17.36
CA GLN A 428 4.21 7.63 17.33
C GLN A 428 3.26 8.60 16.62
N LEU A 429 2.73 9.56 17.37
CA LEU A 429 1.79 10.57 16.88
C LEU A 429 2.48 11.93 16.67
N PRO A 430 1.85 12.88 15.96
CA PRO A 430 2.39 14.23 15.82
C PRO A 430 2.68 14.90 17.18
N GLY A 431 3.77 15.68 17.26
CA GLY A 431 4.20 16.35 18.50
C GLY A 431 5.04 15.45 19.42
N ASP A 432 5.78 14.49 18.82
CA ASP A 432 6.71 13.57 19.52
C ASP A 432 6.07 12.71 20.63
N TRP A 433 4.74 12.56 20.53
CA TRP A 433 4.01 11.71 21.46
C TRP A 433 4.21 10.24 21.10
N VAL A 434 4.77 9.50 22.03
CA VAL A 434 5.01 8.06 21.92
C VAL A 434 4.15 7.32 22.96
N SER A 435 3.46 6.27 22.53
CA SER A 435 2.72 5.38 23.41
C SER A 435 2.96 3.93 22.95
N ILE A 436 3.17 3.05 23.94
CA ILE A 436 3.47 1.63 23.69
C ILE A 436 2.61 0.78 24.61
N GLY A 437 2.08 -0.33 24.09
CA GLY A 437 1.32 -1.31 24.85
C GLY A 437 -0.11 -1.51 24.37
N HIS A 438 -0.96 -2.06 25.25
CA HIS A 438 -2.34 -2.46 24.91
C HIS A 438 -3.25 -1.28 24.56
N SER A 439 -3.09 -0.12 25.19
CA SER A 439 -3.87 1.09 24.86
C SER A 439 -3.60 1.54 23.41
N SER A 440 -2.34 1.48 22.99
CA SER A 440 -1.94 1.78 21.60
C SER A 440 -2.46 0.74 20.63
N GLN A 441 -2.62 -0.52 21.05
CA GLN A 441 -3.24 -1.57 20.23
C GLN A 441 -4.71 -1.24 19.93
N TRP A 442 -5.50 -0.83 20.95
CA TRP A 442 -6.89 -0.41 20.75
C TRP A 442 -7.00 0.82 19.84
N LEU A 443 -6.07 1.76 20.00
CA LEU A 443 -5.99 2.92 19.11
C LEU A 443 -5.68 2.48 17.66
N TRP A 444 -4.75 1.55 17.47
CA TRP A 444 -4.42 0.98 16.17
C TRP A 444 -5.63 0.30 15.53
N TYR A 445 -6.36 -0.58 16.25
CA TYR A 445 -7.60 -1.19 15.76
C TYR A 445 -8.61 -0.13 15.30
N SER A 446 -8.83 0.90 16.11
CA SER A 446 -9.79 1.97 15.81
C SER A 446 -9.39 2.77 14.56
N VAL A 447 -8.11 3.15 14.44
CA VAL A 447 -7.59 3.88 13.31
C VAL A 447 -7.62 3.03 12.04
N TYR A 448 -7.18 1.77 12.10
CA TYR A 448 -7.14 0.90 10.92
C TYR A 448 -8.53 0.51 10.44
N ALA A 449 -9.49 0.28 11.33
CA ALA A 449 -10.89 0.12 10.96
C ALA A 449 -11.44 1.39 10.29
N SER A 450 -11.19 2.57 10.87
CA SER A 450 -11.69 3.85 10.31
C SER A 450 -11.09 4.19 8.95
N LYS A 451 -9.85 3.79 8.68
CA LYS A 451 -9.12 4.06 7.42
C LYS A 451 -9.46 3.08 6.29
N GLN A 452 -10.24 2.04 6.54
CA GLN A 452 -10.71 1.15 5.47
C GLN A 452 -11.43 1.94 4.37
N VAL A 453 -11.22 1.52 3.12
CA VAL A 453 -11.69 2.28 1.95
C VAL A 453 -13.21 2.26 1.81
N SER A 454 -13.87 1.22 2.32
CA SER A 454 -15.33 1.05 2.25
C SER A 454 -15.94 0.57 3.58
N TRP A 455 -17.26 0.73 3.72
CA TRP A 455 -18.00 0.17 4.84
C TRP A 455 -17.90 -1.36 4.88
N ARG A 456 -17.94 -1.99 3.70
CA ARG A 456 -17.80 -3.44 3.57
C ARG A 456 -16.48 -3.93 4.19
N THR A 457 -15.35 -3.40 3.76
CA THR A 457 -14.03 -3.80 4.27
C THR A 457 -13.88 -3.48 5.75
N ARG A 458 -14.47 -2.38 6.22
CA ARG A 458 -14.48 -2.01 7.64
C ARG A 458 -15.17 -3.05 8.51
N VAL A 459 -16.38 -3.48 8.11
CA VAL A 459 -17.15 -4.52 8.84
C VAL A 459 -16.42 -5.85 8.80
N LEU A 460 -15.88 -6.25 7.63
CA LEU A 460 -15.18 -7.52 7.47
C LEU A 460 -13.91 -7.60 8.33
N VAL A 461 -13.07 -6.57 8.33
CA VAL A 461 -11.84 -6.53 9.14
C VAL A 461 -12.16 -6.59 10.64
N VAL A 462 -13.16 -5.82 11.11
CA VAL A 462 -13.58 -5.88 12.51
C VAL A 462 -14.14 -7.28 12.86
N SER A 463 -14.92 -7.88 11.96
CA SER A 463 -15.44 -9.25 12.14
C SER A 463 -14.31 -10.29 12.21
N ASP A 464 -13.27 -10.15 11.39
CA ASP A 464 -12.11 -11.06 11.44
C ASP A 464 -11.35 -10.95 12.76
N TRP A 465 -11.11 -9.73 13.26
CA TRP A 465 -10.53 -9.54 14.59
C TRP A 465 -11.37 -10.17 15.70
N MET A 466 -12.70 -9.98 15.66
CA MET A 466 -13.61 -10.63 16.63
C MET A 466 -13.55 -12.16 16.52
N ARG A 467 -13.54 -12.70 15.29
CA ARG A 467 -13.43 -14.14 15.05
C ARG A 467 -12.14 -14.70 15.62
N ARG A 468 -11.00 -14.02 15.39
CA ARG A 468 -9.71 -14.39 15.97
C ARG A 468 -9.77 -14.47 17.50
N PHE A 469 -10.36 -13.48 18.17
CA PHE A 469 -10.48 -13.47 19.64
C PHE A 469 -11.33 -14.63 20.19
N ILE A 470 -12.34 -15.06 19.43
CA ILE A 470 -13.28 -16.11 19.90
C ILE A 470 -12.77 -17.51 19.55
N PHE A 471 -12.29 -17.71 18.33
CA PHE A 471 -12.00 -19.04 17.76
C PHE A 471 -10.51 -19.30 17.50
N GLY A 472 -9.64 -18.28 17.64
CA GLY A 472 -8.27 -18.33 17.15
C GLY A 472 -8.17 -18.07 15.64
N ARG A 473 -6.96 -18.23 15.10
CA ARG A 473 -6.70 -18.08 13.66
C ARG A 473 -7.00 -19.38 12.92
N ASP A 474 -7.52 -19.25 11.71
CA ASP A 474 -7.70 -20.40 10.84
C ASP A 474 -6.36 -20.91 10.30
N SER A 475 -6.04 -22.15 10.59
CA SER A 475 -4.85 -22.88 10.15
C SER A 475 -5.11 -23.79 8.95
N SER A 476 -6.30 -23.72 8.32
CA SER A 476 -6.62 -24.48 7.13
C SER A 476 -5.81 -24.01 5.94
N ARG A 477 -5.39 -24.96 5.11
CA ARG A 477 -4.71 -24.72 3.85
C ARG A 477 -5.76 -24.61 2.71
N ILE A 478 -6.37 -23.45 2.59
CA ILE A 478 -7.35 -23.16 1.51
C ILE A 478 -6.80 -22.07 0.60
#